data_b03695e919e28f5ce11ef18db25da7e4
#
_entry.id   b03695e919e28f5ce11ef18db25da7e4
#
_cell.length_a   1.000
_cell.length_b   1.000
_cell.length_c   1.000
_cell.angle_alpha   90.00
_cell.angle_beta   90.00
_cell.angle_gamma   90.00
#
_symmetry.space_group_name_H-M   'P 1'
#
loop_
_entity.id
_entity.type
_entity.pdbx_description
1 polymer ?
#
loop_
_entity_poly.entity_id
_entity_poly.type
_entity_poly.pdbx_seq_one_letter_code
_entity_poly.pdbx_strand_id
1 'polypeptide(L)'
;MLQLQSLDAFESWLKADTPKPAAVQALDLRKYKTKLRDHKFHGSIFLSCKLCRDSSHAIIKGGGVIIPDSPSLSFPAHRDKLYGVDELFAGYKGGLIKDYQNCYDYLIYREFMRHGKLDTPLDVGMFRYLHDHSITDALYELIRGRKVVAIMGGHGMERADPFYTKIARLSRKLTKAGFLMVSGGGPGAMEATHLGAYFAGRPEAEMSEAIARIGVRPERRLKSKKGEYADQDWLARAWAIRADYPRSKDDKQNYPSIGIPTWFYGHEPPSPFPTHIAKYFSNSIREDEAFQINADFFGRFLG
;
A
#
# COMPACT_ATOMS: atom_id res chain seq x y z
N MET A 1 -9.95 -21.17 3.11
CA MET A 1 -8.96 -21.85 2.26
C MET A 1 -7.58 -21.63 2.89
N LEU A 2 -6.70 -22.64 2.89
CA LEU A 2 -5.33 -22.48 3.42
C LEU A 2 -4.53 -21.59 2.46
N GLN A 3 -3.78 -20.60 2.98
CA GLN A 3 -2.91 -19.74 2.17
C GLN A 3 -1.46 -20.21 2.29
N LEU A 4 -0.79 -20.43 1.17
CA LEU A 4 0.58 -20.92 1.08
C LEU A 4 1.46 -19.92 0.34
N GLN A 5 2.27 -19.18 1.10
CA GLN A 5 3.13 -18.10 0.60
C GLN A 5 4.64 -18.40 0.76
N SER A 6 4.99 -19.60 1.23
CA SER A 6 6.38 -20.04 1.32
C SER A 6 6.56 -21.44 0.78
N LEU A 7 7.76 -21.75 0.26
CA LEU A 7 8.08 -23.09 -0.25
C LEU A 7 8.02 -24.14 0.85
N ASP A 8 8.39 -23.81 2.08
CA ASP A 8 8.35 -24.76 3.21
C ASP A 8 6.92 -25.14 3.57
N ALA A 9 6.00 -24.15 3.61
CA ALA A 9 4.58 -24.40 3.82
C ALA A 9 3.98 -25.21 2.68
N PHE A 10 4.36 -24.91 1.43
CA PHE A 10 3.94 -25.65 0.24
C PHE A 10 4.45 -27.09 0.25
N GLU A 11 5.72 -27.33 0.60
CA GLU A 11 6.26 -28.69 0.70
C GLU A 11 5.59 -29.50 1.81
N SER A 12 5.31 -28.87 2.94
CA SER A 12 4.58 -29.52 4.04
C SER A 12 3.17 -29.90 3.63
N TRP A 13 2.50 -29.02 2.89
CA TRP A 13 1.16 -29.26 2.35
C TRP A 13 1.15 -30.40 1.32
N LEU A 14 2.14 -30.45 0.43
CA LEU A 14 2.26 -31.54 -0.55
C LEU A 14 2.51 -32.93 0.08
N LYS A 15 3.10 -32.98 1.26
CA LYS A 15 3.39 -34.24 1.98
C LYS A 15 2.18 -34.78 2.75
N ALA A 16 1.11 -33.99 2.89
CA ALA A 16 -0.08 -34.44 3.58
C ALA A 16 -0.82 -35.52 2.78
N ASP A 17 -1.26 -36.59 3.43
CA ASP A 17 -1.99 -37.68 2.79
C ASP A 17 -3.28 -37.22 2.09
N THR A 18 -3.96 -36.25 2.66
CA THR A 18 -5.16 -35.61 2.11
C THR A 18 -5.03 -34.09 2.20
N PRO A 19 -4.33 -33.43 1.26
CA PRO A 19 -4.14 -32.00 1.32
C PRO A 19 -5.48 -31.27 1.17
N LYS A 20 -5.77 -30.37 2.12
CA LYS A 20 -6.94 -29.49 2.05
C LYS A 20 -6.78 -28.50 0.91
N PRO A 21 -7.88 -28.01 0.30
CA PRO A 21 -7.82 -26.96 -0.72
C PRO A 21 -7.02 -25.75 -0.24
N ALA A 22 -6.10 -25.29 -1.07
CA ALA A 22 -5.19 -24.20 -0.75
C ALA A 22 -5.10 -23.15 -1.87
N ALA A 23 -4.83 -21.91 -1.48
CA ALA A 23 -4.37 -20.84 -2.37
C ALA A 23 -2.83 -20.78 -2.29
N VAL A 24 -2.16 -21.22 -3.33
CA VAL A 24 -0.70 -21.17 -3.47
C VAL A 24 -0.35 -19.87 -4.19
N GLN A 25 0.47 -19.02 -3.57
CA GLN A 25 0.61 -17.63 -3.98
C GLN A 25 2.07 -17.26 -4.24
N ALA A 26 2.34 -16.72 -5.43
CA ALA A 26 3.61 -16.12 -5.85
C ALA A 26 4.86 -17.01 -5.70
N LEU A 27 4.71 -18.33 -5.67
CA LEU A 27 5.83 -19.28 -5.51
C LEU A 27 6.48 -19.64 -6.84
N ASP A 28 7.80 -19.85 -6.83
CA ASP A 28 8.51 -20.43 -7.96
C ASP A 28 8.47 -21.96 -7.90
N LEU A 29 7.53 -22.55 -8.63
CA LEU A 29 7.27 -23.99 -8.65
C LEU A 29 7.85 -24.70 -9.89
N ARG A 30 8.70 -24.02 -10.68
CA ARG A 30 9.28 -24.62 -11.90
C ARG A 30 10.08 -25.89 -11.63
N LYS A 31 10.71 -26.00 -10.45
CA LYS A 31 11.48 -27.19 -10.04
C LYS A 31 10.63 -28.31 -9.46
N TYR A 32 9.33 -28.11 -9.27
CA TYR A 32 8.41 -29.05 -8.60
C TYR A 32 7.67 -29.99 -9.55
N LYS A 33 7.96 -29.95 -10.86
CA LYS A 33 7.24 -30.72 -11.91
C LYS A 33 7.01 -32.19 -11.56
N THR A 34 8.01 -32.86 -10.97
CA THR A 34 7.91 -34.28 -10.61
C THR A 34 7.02 -34.50 -9.39
N LYS A 35 7.16 -33.61 -8.36
CA LYS A 35 6.36 -33.71 -7.14
C LYS A 35 4.88 -33.38 -7.37
N LEU A 36 4.54 -32.59 -8.40
CA LEU A 36 3.17 -32.18 -8.70
C LEU A 36 2.41 -33.23 -9.54
N ARG A 37 3.08 -34.16 -10.21
CA ARG A 37 2.51 -35.02 -11.24
C ARG A 37 1.33 -35.89 -10.78
N ASP A 38 1.41 -36.39 -9.56
CA ASP A 38 0.46 -37.37 -9.04
C ASP A 38 -0.46 -36.81 -7.94
N HIS A 39 -0.36 -35.48 -7.69
CA HIS A 39 -1.21 -34.83 -6.71
C HIS A 39 -2.58 -34.41 -7.26
N LYS A 40 -3.58 -34.44 -6.38
CA LYS A 40 -4.91 -33.89 -6.64
C LYS A 40 -5.01 -32.50 -6.04
N PHE A 41 -5.45 -31.55 -6.86
CA PHE A 41 -5.52 -30.12 -6.50
C PHE A 41 -6.95 -29.57 -6.51
N HIS A 42 -7.96 -30.46 -6.41
CA HIS A 42 -9.36 -30.02 -6.41
C HIS A 42 -9.64 -28.91 -5.38
N GLY A 43 -10.24 -27.82 -5.84
CA GLY A 43 -10.52 -26.65 -5.03
C GLY A 43 -9.30 -25.80 -4.67
N SER A 44 -8.11 -26.14 -5.16
CA SER A 44 -6.90 -25.33 -4.96
C SER A 44 -6.67 -24.35 -6.11
N ILE A 45 -6.11 -23.18 -5.78
CA ILE A 45 -5.82 -22.11 -6.73
C ILE A 45 -4.33 -21.77 -6.66
N PHE A 46 -3.70 -21.61 -7.82
CA PHE A 46 -2.30 -21.20 -7.96
C PHE A 46 -2.27 -19.78 -8.55
N LEU A 47 -2.02 -18.77 -7.69
CA LEU A 47 -2.02 -17.36 -8.04
C LEU A 47 -0.60 -16.87 -8.29
N SER A 48 -0.34 -16.24 -9.43
CA SER A 48 0.94 -15.59 -9.76
C SER A 48 2.18 -16.50 -9.56
N CYS A 49 1.99 -17.82 -9.59
CA CYS A 49 3.09 -18.77 -9.44
C CYS A 49 3.92 -18.89 -10.71
N LYS A 50 5.25 -18.97 -10.57
CA LYS A 50 6.13 -19.29 -11.69
C LYS A 50 6.10 -20.79 -11.96
N LEU A 51 5.54 -21.18 -13.09
CA LEU A 51 5.33 -22.57 -13.49
C LEU A 51 6.07 -22.89 -14.79
N CYS A 52 6.55 -24.11 -14.94
CA CYS A 52 6.90 -24.65 -16.26
C CYS A 52 5.68 -25.37 -16.87
N ARG A 53 5.74 -25.68 -18.15
CA ARG A 53 4.65 -26.33 -18.89
C ARG A 53 4.17 -27.61 -18.19
N ASP A 54 5.11 -28.46 -17.74
CA ASP A 54 4.79 -29.74 -17.08
C ASP A 54 4.11 -29.53 -15.73
N SER A 55 4.55 -28.50 -14.94
CA SER A 55 3.93 -28.13 -13.67
C SER A 55 2.50 -27.64 -13.88
N SER A 56 2.29 -26.77 -14.88
CA SER A 56 0.96 -26.28 -15.22
C SER A 56 0.03 -27.41 -15.65
N HIS A 57 0.51 -28.33 -16.50
CA HIS A 57 -0.27 -29.47 -16.94
C HIS A 57 -0.65 -30.39 -15.77
N ALA A 58 0.29 -30.67 -14.85
CA ALA A 58 0.04 -31.48 -13.66
C ALA A 58 -1.03 -30.88 -12.75
N ILE A 59 -0.95 -29.54 -12.49
CA ILE A 59 -1.91 -28.83 -11.66
C ILE A 59 -3.31 -28.88 -12.28
N ILE A 60 -3.45 -28.58 -13.57
CA ILE A 60 -4.75 -28.62 -14.27
C ILE A 60 -5.31 -30.01 -14.29
N LYS A 61 -4.49 -31.03 -14.63
CA LYS A 61 -4.89 -32.46 -14.63
C LYS A 61 -5.33 -32.89 -13.22
N GLY A 62 -4.70 -32.39 -12.18
CA GLY A 62 -5.05 -32.63 -10.78
C GLY A 62 -6.30 -31.90 -10.31
N GLY A 63 -6.96 -31.06 -11.14
CA GLY A 63 -8.17 -30.31 -10.81
C GLY A 63 -7.92 -28.97 -10.13
N GLY A 64 -6.68 -28.44 -10.17
CA GLY A 64 -6.33 -27.12 -9.68
C GLY A 64 -6.60 -26.02 -10.72
N VAL A 65 -6.80 -24.81 -10.25
CA VAL A 65 -6.97 -23.59 -11.07
C VAL A 65 -5.69 -22.79 -11.06
N ILE A 66 -5.23 -22.32 -12.22
CA ILE A 66 -4.06 -21.45 -12.35
C ILE A 66 -4.53 -20.08 -12.80
N ILE A 67 -4.14 -19.07 -12.05
CA ILE A 67 -4.32 -17.65 -12.39
C ILE A 67 -2.92 -17.03 -12.51
N PRO A 68 -2.39 -16.88 -13.73
CA PRO A 68 -1.07 -16.30 -13.95
C PRO A 68 -1.09 -14.78 -13.76
N ASP A 69 0.07 -14.17 -13.57
CA ASP A 69 0.20 -12.73 -13.75
C ASP A 69 -0.09 -12.32 -15.18
N SER A 70 -0.66 -11.15 -15.37
CA SER A 70 -0.83 -10.57 -16.71
C SER A 70 0.40 -9.73 -17.07
N PRO A 71 1.18 -10.13 -18.09
CA PRO A 71 2.35 -9.36 -18.52
C PRO A 71 1.99 -8.01 -19.14
N SER A 72 0.71 -7.79 -19.47
CA SER A 72 0.21 -6.53 -20.03
C SER A 72 -0.15 -5.48 -18.98
N LEU A 73 -0.20 -5.85 -17.70
CA LEU A 73 -0.55 -4.94 -16.61
C LEU A 73 0.69 -4.39 -15.90
N SER A 74 0.64 -3.11 -15.53
CA SER A 74 1.71 -2.43 -14.79
C SER A 74 1.73 -2.75 -13.30
N PHE A 75 0.79 -3.55 -12.81
CA PHE A 75 0.69 -3.96 -11.41
C PHE A 75 0.57 -5.48 -11.29
N PRO A 76 1.09 -6.10 -10.22
CA PRO A 76 0.91 -7.51 -9.96
C PRO A 76 -0.51 -7.81 -9.51
N ALA A 77 -1.09 -8.91 -10.02
CA ALA A 77 -2.42 -9.34 -9.61
C ALA A 77 -2.48 -9.81 -8.15
N HIS A 78 -1.36 -10.27 -7.60
CA HIS A 78 -1.25 -10.69 -6.21
C HIS A 78 -0.05 -10.05 -5.54
N ARG A 79 -0.22 -9.66 -4.26
CA ARG A 79 0.83 -9.13 -3.40
C ARG A 79 0.81 -9.83 -2.04
N ASP A 80 1.98 -10.19 -1.57
CA ASP A 80 2.20 -10.77 -0.23
C ASP A 80 2.41 -9.70 0.85
N LYS A 81 2.53 -8.43 0.47
CA LYS A 81 2.79 -7.30 1.36
C LYS A 81 2.27 -5.99 0.79
N LEU A 82 2.03 -5.02 1.68
CA LEU A 82 1.67 -3.67 1.30
C LEU A 82 2.80 -2.98 0.52
N TYR A 83 2.44 -1.96 -0.23
CA TYR A 83 3.42 -1.12 -0.91
C TYR A 83 4.31 -0.36 0.08
N GLY A 84 5.57 -0.18 -0.29
CA GLY A 84 6.45 0.79 0.33
C GLY A 84 6.40 2.13 -0.40
N VAL A 85 6.72 3.22 0.31
CA VAL A 85 6.84 4.55 -0.31
C VAL A 85 7.89 4.53 -1.42
N ASP A 86 9.06 3.96 -1.16
CA ASP A 86 10.17 3.92 -2.12
C ASP A 86 9.81 3.09 -3.38
N GLU A 87 8.91 2.10 -3.24
CA GLU A 87 8.39 1.31 -4.36
C GLU A 87 7.43 2.15 -5.22
N LEU A 88 6.40 2.76 -4.62
CA LEU A 88 5.42 3.57 -5.37
C LEU A 88 6.05 4.80 -6.01
N PHE A 89 7.02 5.42 -5.34
CA PHE A 89 7.74 6.57 -5.86
C PHE A 89 8.98 6.20 -6.69
N ALA A 90 9.17 4.91 -7.04
CA ALA A 90 10.25 4.52 -7.94
C ALA A 90 10.20 5.33 -9.24
N GLY A 91 11.30 5.99 -9.59
CA GLY A 91 11.40 6.93 -10.70
C GLY A 91 11.28 8.41 -10.31
N TYR A 92 10.87 8.76 -9.09
CA TYR A 92 10.88 10.14 -8.61
C TYR A 92 12.26 10.54 -8.08
N LYS A 93 12.74 11.70 -8.52
CA LYS A 93 14.09 12.21 -8.18
C LYS A 93 14.08 13.48 -7.31
N GLY A 94 12.96 13.79 -6.66
CA GLY A 94 12.85 14.98 -5.80
C GLY A 94 12.58 16.29 -6.55
N GLY A 95 12.09 16.23 -7.78
CA GLY A 95 11.74 17.40 -8.59
C GLY A 95 10.34 17.97 -8.30
N LEU A 96 9.83 18.74 -9.24
CA LEU A 96 8.49 19.31 -9.16
C LEU A 96 7.42 18.21 -9.12
N ILE A 97 6.21 18.55 -8.68
CA ILE A 97 5.11 17.58 -8.60
C ILE A 97 4.80 16.91 -9.96
N LYS A 98 5.05 17.59 -11.08
CA LYS A 98 4.91 17.00 -12.42
C LYS A 98 5.84 15.80 -12.66
N ASP A 99 6.98 15.75 -11.97
CA ASP A 99 7.96 14.67 -12.13
C ASP A 99 7.49 13.38 -11.49
N TYR A 100 6.44 13.44 -10.66
CA TYR A 100 5.71 12.29 -10.17
C TYR A 100 5.11 11.43 -11.29
N GLN A 101 4.86 12.00 -12.47
CA GLN A 101 4.38 11.26 -13.64
C GLN A 101 5.34 10.15 -14.12
N ASN A 102 6.58 10.16 -13.63
CA ASN A 102 7.58 9.12 -13.91
C ASN A 102 7.58 8.01 -12.85
N CYS A 103 6.77 8.14 -11.78
CA CYS A 103 6.72 7.17 -10.70
C CYS A 103 5.91 5.93 -11.08
N TYR A 104 6.26 4.82 -10.46
CA TYR A 104 5.51 3.57 -10.59
C TYR A 104 4.03 3.74 -10.25
N ASP A 105 3.72 4.45 -9.17
CA ASP A 105 2.35 4.79 -8.77
C ASP A 105 1.53 5.49 -9.88
N TYR A 106 2.15 6.47 -10.55
CA TYR A 106 1.49 7.17 -11.65
C TYR A 106 1.33 6.30 -12.90
N LEU A 107 2.26 5.40 -13.17
CA LEU A 107 2.15 4.45 -14.27
C LEU A 107 0.94 3.53 -14.09
N ILE A 108 0.73 3.03 -12.86
CA ILE A 108 -0.48 2.25 -12.50
C ILE A 108 -1.74 3.11 -12.69
N TYR A 109 -1.74 4.35 -12.18
CA TYR A 109 -2.88 5.25 -12.34
C TYR A 109 -3.21 5.52 -13.83
N ARG A 110 -2.21 5.77 -14.66
CA ARG A 110 -2.39 6.01 -16.09
C ARG A 110 -3.01 4.80 -16.79
N GLU A 111 -2.58 3.60 -16.43
CA GLU A 111 -3.17 2.37 -16.94
C GLU A 111 -4.60 2.17 -16.43
N PHE A 112 -4.84 2.45 -15.15
CA PHE A 112 -6.18 2.44 -14.56
C PHE A 112 -7.15 3.33 -15.34
N MET A 113 -6.72 4.55 -15.69
CA MET A 113 -7.52 5.48 -16.48
C MET A 113 -7.73 5.01 -17.93
N ARG A 114 -6.72 4.39 -18.54
CA ARG A 114 -6.81 3.87 -19.91
C ARG A 114 -7.85 2.78 -20.06
N HIS A 115 -7.99 1.92 -19.09
CA HIS A 115 -8.97 0.80 -19.11
C HIS A 115 -10.34 1.16 -18.52
N GLY A 116 -10.54 2.40 -18.07
CA GLY A 116 -11.76 2.83 -17.39
C GLY A 116 -11.77 2.49 -15.89
N LYS A 117 -12.51 3.31 -15.14
CA LYS A 117 -12.60 3.14 -13.67
C LYS A 117 -13.58 2.04 -13.28
N LEU A 118 -14.72 1.96 -13.91
CA LEU A 118 -15.83 1.05 -13.59
C LEU A 118 -16.12 0.08 -14.74
N ASP A 119 -16.21 0.60 -15.97
CA ASP A 119 -16.42 -0.20 -17.17
C ASP A 119 -15.06 -0.62 -17.73
N THR A 120 -14.58 -1.79 -17.29
CA THR A 120 -13.27 -2.32 -17.66
C THR A 120 -13.42 -3.67 -18.36
N PRO A 121 -12.46 -4.06 -19.25
CA PRO A 121 -12.40 -5.43 -19.74
C PRO A 121 -12.39 -6.44 -18.58
N LEU A 122 -13.04 -7.58 -18.76
CA LEU A 122 -13.23 -8.60 -17.72
C LEU A 122 -11.93 -9.04 -17.07
N ASP A 123 -10.91 -9.30 -17.87
CA ASP A 123 -9.58 -9.72 -17.41
C ASP A 123 -8.92 -8.65 -16.53
N VAL A 124 -8.93 -7.39 -16.96
CA VAL A 124 -8.40 -6.26 -16.19
C VAL A 124 -9.16 -6.09 -14.87
N GLY A 125 -10.50 -6.17 -14.92
CA GLY A 125 -11.35 -6.11 -13.74
C GLY A 125 -11.02 -7.21 -12.74
N MET A 126 -10.91 -8.46 -13.21
CA MET A 126 -10.54 -9.60 -12.38
C MET A 126 -9.19 -9.40 -11.69
N PHE A 127 -8.16 -8.95 -12.41
CA PHE A 127 -6.84 -8.71 -11.83
C PHE A 127 -6.83 -7.54 -10.83
N ARG A 128 -7.63 -6.50 -11.03
CA ARG A 128 -7.80 -5.42 -10.04
C ARG A 128 -8.44 -5.92 -8.75
N TYR A 129 -9.47 -6.77 -8.83
CA TYR A 129 -10.09 -7.37 -7.65
C TYR A 129 -9.16 -8.32 -6.90
N LEU A 130 -8.38 -9.14 -7.60
CA LEU A 130 -7.36 -9.98 -6.99
C LEU A 130 -6.29 -9.17 -6.28
N HIS A 131 -5.84 -8.07 -6.91
CA HIS A 131 -4.91 -7.13 -6.31
C HIS A 131 -5.48 -6.53 -5.03
N ASP A 132 -6.68 -5.95 -5.08
CA ASP A 132 -7.30 -5.28 -3.95
C ASP A 132 -7.56 -6.25 -2.79
N HIS A 133 -7.99 -7.48 -3.10
CA HIS A 133 -8.14 -8.54 -2.10
C HIS A 133 -6.79 -8.87 -1.43
N SER A 134 -5.73 -9.02 -2.21
CA SER A 134 -4.39 -9.32 -1.66
C SER A 134 -3.83 -8.16 -0.81
N ILE A 135 -4.14 -6.91 -1.15
CA ILE A 135 -3.81 -5.74 -0.33
C ILE A 135 -4.58 -5.79 0.99
N THR A 136 -5.86 -6.16 0.97
CA THR A 136 -6.68 -6.32 2.18
C THR A 136 -6.11 -7.42 3.08
N ASP A 137 -5.75 -8.58 2.53
CA ASP A 137 -5.11 -9.67 3.29
C ASP A 137 -3.80 -9.22 3.96
N ALA A 138 -2.91 -8.56 3.20
CA ALA A 138 -1.66 -8.04 3.71
C ALA A 138 -1.86 -6.94 4.78
N LEU A 139 -2.91 -6.12 4.64
CA LEU A 139 -3.29 -5.12 5.63
C LEU A 139 -3.74 -5.77 6.93
N TYR A 140 -4.65 -6.74 6.86
CA TYR A 140 -5.14 -7.47 8.04
C TYR A 140 -4.03 -8.24 8.75
N GLU A 141 -3.08 -8.81 8.02
CA GLU A 141 -1.92 -9.46 8.62
C GLU A 141 -1.05 -8.47 9.39
N LEU A 142 -0.80 -7.29 8.81
CA LEU A 142 0.02 -6.26 9.44
C LEU A 142 -0.62 -5.66 10.70
N ILE A 143 -1.95 -5.51 10.75
CA ILE A 143 -2.67 -4.93 11.91
C ILE A 143 -3.00 -5.95 13.00
N ARG A 144 -2.88 -7.24 12.70
CA ARG A 144 -3.25 -8.31 13.63
C ARG A 144 -2.55 -8.17 14.98
N GLY A 145 -3.35 -8.10 16.06
CA GLY A 145 -2.85 -7.96 17.43
C GLY A 145 -2.27 -6.59 17.78
N ARG A 146 -2.42 -5.58 16.92
CA ARG A 146 -1.96 -4.21 17.18
C ARG A 146 -3.12 -3.33 17.63
N LYS A 147 -2.82 -2.36 18.50
CA LYS A 147 -3.74 -1.27 18.83
C LYS A 147 -3.69 -0.23 17.71
N VAL A 148 -4.82 0.03 17.08
CA VAL A 148 -4.91 0.88 15.88
C VAL A 148 -5.62 2.18 16.18
N VAL A 149 -5.04 3.31 15.76
CA VAL A 149 -5.70 4.63 15.75
C VAL A 149 -5.76 5.15 14.33
N ALA A 150 -6.98 5.43 13.85
CA ALA A 150 -7.23 5.99 12.54
C ALA A 150 -7.55 7.48 12.61
N ILE A 151 -6.87 8.29 11.78
CA ILE A 151 -7.18 9.71 11.58
C ILE A 151 -7.60 9.91 10.13
N MET A 152 -8.85 10.32 9.92
CA MET A 152 -9.46 10.40 8.61
C MET A 152 -9.91 11.81 8.28
N GLY A 153 -9.96 12.16 6.98
CA GLY A 153 -10.37 13.48 6.50
C GLY A 153 -9.28 14.54 6.55
N GLY A 154 -9.69 15.81 6.47
CA GLY A 154 -8.78 16.96 6.56
C GLY A 154 -7.79 17.08 5.39
N HIS A 155 -8.16 16.61 4.17
CA HIS A 155 -7.29 16.70 2.99
C HIS A 155 -6.98 18.13 2.54
N GLY A 156 -7.87 19.08 2.84
CA GLY A 156 -7.68 20.51 2.55
C GLY A 156 -6.86 21.26 3.58
N MET A 157 -6.38 20.62 4.64
CA MET A 157 -5.56 21.26 5.67
C MET A 157 -4.17 21.57 5.12
N GLU A 158 -3.78 22.83 5.13
CA GLU A 158 -2.44 23.26 4.73
C GLU A 158 -1.38 22.86 5.78
N ARG A 159 -0.14 22.58 5.33
CA ARG A 159 0.99 22.24 6.22
C ARG A 159 1.34 23.36 7.21
N ALA A 160 1.01 24.63 6.88
CA ALA A 160 1.19 25.78 7.75
C ALA A 160 0.08 25.94 8.79
N ASP A 161 -0.99 25.15 8.71
CA ASP A 161 -2.09 25.20 9.67
C ASP A 161 -1.61 24.73 11.06
N PRO A 162 -1.91 25.49 12.14
CA PRO A 162 -1.57 25.07 13.50
C PRO A 162 -2.11 23.69 13.89
N PHE A 163 -3.25 23.26 13.32
CA PHE A 163 -3.80 21.92 13.55
C PHE A 163 -2.95 20.83 12.94
N TYR A 164 -2.27 21.08 11.81
CA TYR A 164 -1.31 20.13 11.23
C TYR A 164 -0.25 19.74 12.26
N THR A 165 0.36 20.74 12.93
CA THR A 165 1.35 20.51 13.98
C THR A 165 0.76 19.75 15.18
N LYS A 166 -0.48 20.08 15.59
CA LYS A 166 -1.16 19.39 16.70
C LYS A 166 -1.40 17.91 16.39
N ILE A 167 -1.84 17.60 15.17
CA ILE A 167 -2.06 16.24 14.71
C ILE A 167 -0.74 15.45 14.65
N ALA A 168 0.31 16.05 14.09
CA ALA A 168 1.62 15.41 14.05
C ALA A 168 2.17 15.09 15.45
N ARG A 169 2.03 16.03 16.41
CA ARG A 169 2.41 15.81 17.82
C ARG A 169 1.57 14.72 18.49
N LEU A 170 0.26 14.71 18.26
CA LEU A 170 -0.62 13.66 18.77
C LEU A 170 -0.23 12.30 18.21
N SER A 171 -0.09 12.19 16.90
CA SER A 171 0.32 10.96 16.24
C SER A 171 1.67 10.46 16.75
N ARG A 172 2.66 11.35 16.90
CA ARG A 172 3.96 10.99 17.46
C ARG A 172 3.84 10.41 18.88
N LYS A 173 3.02 11.01 19.75
CA LYS A 173 2.78 10.53 21.12
C LYS A 173 2.12 9.15 21.12
N LEU A 174 1.09 8.97 20.31
CA LEU A 174 0.38 7.69 20.18
C LEU A 174 1.30 6.59 19.64
N THR A 175 2.09 6.89 18.60
CA THR A 175 3.06 5.94 18.04
C THR A 175 4.11 5.53 19.08
N LYS A 176 4.64 6.47 19.88
CA LYS A 176 5.54 6.16 21.00
C LYS A 176 4.88 5.33 22.10
N ALA A 177 3.57 5.44 22.26
CA ALA A 177 2.79 4.62 23.19
C ALA A 177 2.41 3.24 22.61
N GLY A 178 2.93 2.88 21.42
CA GLY A 178 2.74 1.57 20.80
C GLY A 178 1.50 1.44 19.92
N PHE A 179 0.79 2.54 19.61
CA PHE A 179 -0.32 2.51 18.66
C PHE A 179 0.17 2.54 17.22
N LEU A 180 -0.49 1.77 16.37
CA LEU A 180 -0.33 1.82 14.92
C LEU A 180 -1.21 2.93 14.35
N MET A 181 -0.58 3.92 13.72
CA MET A 181 -1.31 5.03 13.10
C MET A 181 -1.76 4.69 11.69
N VAL A 182 -3.02 4.94 11.40
CA VAL A 182 -3.64 4.69 10.09
C VAL A 182 -4.31 5.97 9.58
N SER A 183 -4.27 6.22 8.28
CA SER A 183 -5.03 7.30 7.64
C SER A 183 -5.37 6.98 6.19
N GLY A 184 -6.15 7.82 5.53
CA GLY A 184 -6.43 7.72 4.10
C GLY A 184 -5.22 7.92 3.19
N GLY A 185 -4.04 8.22 3.74
CA GLY A 185 -2.77 8.29 3.00
C GLY A 185 -2.61 9.50 2.06
N GLY A 186 -3.54 10.46 2.10
CA GLY A 186 -3.50 11.70 1.34
C GLY A 186 -2.81 12.85 2.08
N PRO A 187 -2.99 14.11 1.60
CA PRO A 187 -2.41 15.31 2.21
C PRO A 187 -3.13 15.74 3.51
N GLY A 188 -2.69 16.82 4.07
CA GLY A 188 -3.30 17.49 5.21
C GLY A 188 -3.21 16.73 6.52
N ALA A 189 -4.33 16.51 7.22
CA ALA A 189 -4.35 15.79 8.49
C ALA A 189 -3.85 14.36 8.36
N MET A 190 -4.08 13.71 7.21
CA MET A 190 -3.60 12.38 6.90
C MET A 190 -2.07 12.34 6.80
N GLU A 191 -1.48 13.32 6.10
CA GLU A 191 -0.03 13.46 6.03
C GLU A 191 0.57 13.77 7.40
N ALA A 192 -0.03 14.70 8.17
CA ALA A 192 0.41 15.05 9.51
C ALA A 192 0.46 13.83 10.44
N THR A 193 -0.51 12.93 10.31
CA THR A 193 -0.55 11.64 11.02
C THR A 193 0.70 10.82 10.75
N HIS A 194 1.06 10.66 9.48
CA HIS A 194 2.23 9.87 9.10
C HIS A 194 3.54 10.57 9.41
N LEU A 195 3.59 11.90 9.30
CA LEU A 195 4.76 12.68 9.71
C LEU A 195 5.05 12.51 11.20
N GLY A 196 4.02 12.56 12.06
CA GLY A 196 4.17 12.31 13.48
C GLY A 196 4.73 10.92 13.80
N ALA A 197 4.20 9.88 13.16
CA ALA A 197 4.71 8.51 13.28
C ALA A 197 6.14 8.38 12.73
N TYR A 198 6.45 9.07 11.63
CA TYR A 198 7.78 9.09 11.02
C TYR A 198 8.86 9.57 11.99
N PHE A 199 8.55 10.59 12.80
CA PHE A 199 9.45 11.18 13.79
C PHE A 199 9.31 10.59 15.20
N ALA A 200 8.60 9.48 15.40
CA ALA A 200 8.39 8.93 16.72
C ALA A 200 9.69 8.51 17.43
N GLY A 201 10.66 7.97 16.68
CA GLY A 201 11.98 7.59 17.20
C GLY A 201 12.97 8.74 17.35
N ARG A 202 12.61 9.98 16.98
CA ARG A 202 13.50 11.14 16.94
C ARG A 202 13.12 12.22 17.97
N PRO A 203 14.03 13.16 18.28
CA PRO A 203 13.72 14.33 19.08
C PRO A 203 12.55 15.13 18.50
N GLU A 204 11.70 15.72 19.36
CA GLU A 204 10.58 16.54 18.91
C GLU A 204 11.01 17.82 18.17
N ALA A 205 12.19 18.33 18.48
CA ALA A 205 12.77 19.49 17.80
C ALA A 205 12.98 19.23 16.30
N GLU A 206 13.47 18.03 15.92
CA GLU A 206 13.65 17.65 14.51
C GLU A 206 12.31 17.59 13.76
N MET A 207 11.26 17.06 14.41
CA MET A 207 9.91 17.08 13.83
C MET A 207 9.38 18.51 13.66
N SER A 208 9.61 19.38 14.64
CA SER A 208 9.17 20.78 14.58
C SER A 208 9.90 21.54 13.46
N GLU A 209 11.19 21.30 13.29
CA GLU A 209 11.98 21.82 12.17
C GLU A 209 11.45 21.32 10.83
N ALA A 210 11.22 20.02 10.71
CA ALA A 210 10.66 19.41 9.49
C ALA A 210 9.30 20.03 9.13
N ILE A 211 8.40 20.22 10.10
CA ILE A 211 7.09 20.86 9.88
C ILE A 211 7.28 22.31 9.40
N ALA A 212 8.16 23.08 10.02
CA ALA A 212 8.44 24.44 9.61
C ALA A 212 8.93 24.51 8.15
N ARG A 213 9.80 23.58 7.74
CA ARG A 213 10.35 23.52 6.38
C ARG A 213 9.31 23.14 5.33
N ILE A 214 8.43 22.18 5.61
CA ILE A 214 7.37 21.79 4.66
C ILE A 214 6.20 22.77 4.65
N GLY A 215 5.98 23.52 5.74
CA GLY A 215 4.93 24.51 5.90
C GLY A 215 5.23 25.88 5.28
N VAL A 216 6.38 26.05 4.63
CA VAL A 216 6.70 27.29 3.92
C VAL A 216 5.67 27.57 2.83
N ARG A 217 5.26 28.83 2.69
CA ARG A 217 4.31 29.24 1.65
C ARG A 217 4.84 28.88 0.26
N PRO A 218 3.98 28.33 -0.61
CA PRO A 218 4.39 27.93 -1.95
C PRO A 218 4.79 29.13 -2.79
N GLU A 219 5.99 29.10 -3.35
CA GLU A 219 6.45 30.11 -4.33
C GLU A 219 5.84 29.86 -5.72
N ARG A 220 5.57 28.60 -6.05
CA ARG A 220 5.08 28.14 -7.36
C ARG A 220 3.70 27.51 -7.21
N ARG A 221 2.66 28.34 -7.21
CA ARG A 221 1.29 27.87 -7.10
C ARG A 221 0.55 27.91 -8.45
N LEU A 222 -0.05 26.79 -8.83
CA LEU A 222 -0.89 26.70 -10.03
C LEU A 222 -2.27 27.29 -9.73
N LYS A 223 -2.67 28.34 -10.46
CA LYS A 223 -3.99 28.95 -10.34
C LYS A 223 -5.16 28.03 -10.71
N SER A 224 -4.89 27.02 -11.54
CA SER A 224 -5.89 26.05 -12.02
C SER A 224 -6.17 24.90 -11.06
N LYS A 225 -5.44 24.77 -9.95
CA LYS A 225 -5.60 23.71 -8.94
C LYS A 225 -5.86 24.31 -7.56
N LYS A 226 -6.52 23.53 -6.71
CA LYS A 226 -6.81 23.88 -5.30
C LYS A 226 -5.99 22.98 -4.36
N GLY A 227 -5.86 23.40 -3.11
CA GLY A 227 -5.15 22.65 -2.08
C GLY A 227 -3.66 22.52 -2.33
N GLU A 228 -3.05 21.52 -1.75
CA GLU A 228 -1.60 21.28 -1.83
C GLU A 228 -1.12 20.93 -3.24
N TYR A 229 -1.97 20.35 -4.07
CA TYR A 229 -1.61 20.03 -5.47
C TYR A 229 -1.47 21.25 -6.36
N ALA A 230 -1.90 22.43 -5.86
CA ALA A 230 -1.55 23.70 -6.48
C ALA A 230 -0.08 24.07 -6.25
N ASP A 231 0.52 23.57 -5.18
CA ASP A 231 1.92 23.78 -4.81
C ASP A 231 2.85 22.85 -5.57
N GLN A 232 3.61 23.39 -6.50
CA GLN A 232 4.51 22.59 -7.36
C GLN A 232 5.67 21.95 -6.58
N ASP A 233 6.03 22.48 -5.44
CA ASP A 233 7.13 22.02 -4.61
C ASP A 233 6.64 21.15 -3.42
N TRP A 234 5.33 20.90 -3.31
CA TRP A 234 4.75 20.15 -2.20
C TRP A 234 5.44 18.80 -1.97
N LEU A 235 5.57 18.00 -3.02
CA LEU A 235 6.19 16.69 -2.95
C LEU A 235 7.71 16.79 -2.73
N ALA A 236 8.37 17.74 -3.41
CA ALA A 236 9.81 17.94 -3.30
C ALA A 236 10.23 18.28 -1.87
N ARG A 237 9.48 19.17 -1.18
CA ARG A 237 9.76 19.50 0.21
C ARG A 237 9.62 18.30 1.16
N ALA A 238 8.57 17.50 0.98
CA ALA A 238 8.41 16.29 1.78
C ALA A 238 9.50 15.25 1.48
N TRP A 239 9.92 15.15 0.23
CA TRP A 239 11.00 14.26 -0.18
C TRP A 239 12.35 14.67 0.38
N ALA A 240 12.63 15.99 0.45
CA ALA A 240 13.82 16.54 1.12
C ALA A 240 13.86 16.19 2.61
N ILE A 241 12.71 16.28 3.31
CA ILE A 241 12.62 15.83 4.71
C ILE A 241 12.99 14.34 4.86
N ARG A 242 12.54 13.48 3.96
CA ARG A 242 12.92 12.06 4.00
C ARG A 242 14.42 11.84 3.78
N ALA A 243 15.04 12.64 2.93
CA ALA A 243 16.47 12.56 2.64
C ALA A 243 17.31 13.02 3.85
N ASP A 244 16.90 14.10 4.50
CA ASP A 244 17.64 14.67 5.65
C ASP A 244 17.41 13.88 6.94
N TYR A 245 16.26 13.23 7.09
CA TYR A 245 15.89 12.42 8.24
C TYR A 245 15.59 10.97 7.84
N PRO A 246 16.56 10.23 7.28
CA PRO A 246 16.32 8.86 6.84
C PRO A 246 15.95 7.96 8.02
N ARG A 247 15.03 7.01 7.79
CA ARG A 247 14.64 6.01 8.80
C ARG A 247 15.42 4.74 8.63
N SER A 248 15.96 4.23 9.73
CA SER A 248 16.55 2.89 9.80
C SER A 248 15.49 1.80 9.57
N LYS A 249 15.92 0.56 9.37
CA LYS A 249 15.01 -0.59 9.31
C LYS A 249 14.28 -0.76 10.66
N ASP A 250 15.00 -0.59 11.76
CA ASP A 250 14.43 -0.72 13.11
C ASP A 250 13.41 0.38 13.41
N ASP A 251 13.66 1.64 13.01
CA ASP A 251 12.67 2.70 13.13
C ASP A 251 11.38 2.38 12.36
N LYS A 252 11.50 1.85 11.13
CA LYS A 252 10.34 1.47 10.32
C LYS A 252 9.54 0.34 10.98
N GLN A 253 10.22 -0.58 11.65
CA GLN A 253 9.60 -1.71 12.34
C GLN A 253 8.98 -1.31 13.69
N ASN A 254 9.65 -0.45 14.46
CA ASN A 254 9.19 -0.04 15.79
C ASN A 254 8.08 1.01 15.74
N TYR A 255 8.07 1.87 14.70
CA TYR A 255 7.13 2.98 14.55
C TYR A 255 6.39 2.92 13.19
N PRO A 256 5.66 1.83 12.88
CA PRO A 256 4.95 1.72 11.62
C PRO A 256 3.77 2.67 11.55
N SER A 257 3.40 3.04 10.33
CA SER A 257 2.13 3.68 10.02
C SER A 257 1.65 3.28 8.63
N ILE A 258 0.33 3.28 8.41
CA ILE A 258 -0.28 2.79 7.18
C ILE A 258 -1.13 3.88 6.54
N GLY A 259 -0.78 4.25 5.31
CA GLY A 259 -1.64 5.05 4.44
C GLY A 259 -2.55 4.15 3.62
N ILE A 260 -3.84 4.50 3.49
CA ILE A 260 -4.83 3.73 2.72
C ILE A 260 -5.43 4.61 1.60
N PRO A 261 -4.65 4.98 0.56
CA PRO A 261 -5.14 5.75 -0.57
C PRO A 261 -5.81 4.88 -1.64
N THR A 262 -6.38 5.53 -2.65
CA THR A 262 -6.94 4.87 -3.83
C THR A 262 -6.50 5.56 -5.11
N TRP A 263 -6.43 4.79 -6.23
CA TRP A 263 -6.30 5.36 -7.57
C TRP A 263 -7.62 5.91 -8.11
N PHE A 264 -8.74 5.61 -7.44
CA PHE A 264 -10.08 5.97 -7.94
C PHE A 264 -10.31 7.48 -8.01
N TYR A 265 -9.82 8.25 -7.02
CA TYR A 265 -10.08 9.69 -6.95
C TYR A 265 -9.19 10.55 -7.85
N GLY A 266 -8.06 10.06 -8.31
CA GLY A 266 -7.22 10.81 -9.22
C GLY A 266 -5.72 10.49 -9.13
N HIS A 267 -4.94 11.34 -9.78
CA HIS A 267 -3.47 11.21 -9.89
C HIS A 267 -2.72 11.79 -8.68
N GLU A 268 -3.37 11.86 -7.53
CA GLU A 268 -2.77 12.45 -6.33
C GLU A 268 -1.70 11.53 -5.77
N PRO A 269 -0.46 12.02 -5.58
CA PRO A 269 0.56 11.24 -4.94
C PRO A 269 0.17 10.92 -3.49
N PRO A 270 0.40 9.71 -3.01
CA PRO A 270 0.21 9.41 -1.60
C PRO A 270 1.19 10.21 -0.74
N SER A 271 0.89 10.36 0.55
CA SER A 271 1.85 10.92 1.49
C SER A 271 3.15 10.12 1.48
N PRO A 272 4.33 10.78 1.47
CA PRO A 272 5.61 10.08 1.45
C PRO A 272 6.10 9.64 2.84
N PHE A 273 5.34 9.83 3.91
CA PHE A 273 5.78 9.56 5.28
C PHE A 273 5.34 8.20 5.88
N PRO A 274 4.27 7.51 5.43
CA PRO A 274 3.92 6.21 5.98
C PRO A 274 5.01 5.17 5.70
N THR A 275 5.08 4.13 6.52
CA THR A 275 5.96 2.99 6.28
C THR A 275 5.35 2.03 5.26
N HIS A 276 4.03 1.91 5.26
CA HIS A 276 3.27 1.01 4.42
C HIS A 276 2.11 1.75 3.76
N ILE A 277 1.78 1.34 2.54
CA ILE A 277 0.69 1.92 1.77
C ILE A 277 -0.20 0.79 1.25
N ALA A 278 -1.44 0.76 1.72
CA ALA A 278 -2.51 -0.09 1.19
C ALA A 278 -3.26 0.70 0.12
N LYS A 279 -2.87 0.59 -1.15
CA LYS A 279 -3.48 1.37 -2.25
C LYS A 279 -4.41 0.50 -3.08
N TYR A 280 -5.62 1.00 -3.33
CA TYR A 280 -6.73 0.26 -3.92
C TYR A 280 -7.18 0.83 -5.27
N PHE A 281 -7.65 -0.05 -6.16
CA PHE A 281 -8.39 0.33 -7.35
C PHE A 281 -9.86 0.61 -7.02
N SER A 282 -10.49 -0.25 -6.21
CA SER A 282 -11.89 -0.11 -5.78
C SER A 282 -11.99 0.75 -4.53
N ASN A 283 -12.79 1.84 -4.63
CA ASN A 283 -13.07 2.65 -3.46
C ASN A 283 -14.01 1.96 -2.47
N SER A 284 -14.92 1.10 -2.96
CA SER A 284 -15.84 0.34 -2.09
C SER A 284 -15.07 -0.63 -1.19
N ILE A 285 -14.15 -1.43 -1.73
CA ILE A 285 -13.30 -2.34 -0.93
C ILE A 285 -12.49 -1.52 0.08
N ARG A 286 -11.92 -0.39 -0.34
CA ARG A 286 -11.18 0.50 0.55
C ARG A 286 -12.03 1.04 1.71
N GLU A 287 -13.25 1.48 1.45
CA GLU A 287 -14.13 2.07 2.46
C GLU A 287 -14.81 1.00 3.31
N ASP A 288 -15.31 -0.06 2.70
CA ASP A 288 -16.10 -1.08 3.40
C ASP A 288 -15.23 -2.09 4.15
N GLU A 289 -14.08 -2.45 3.62
CA GLU A 289 -13.19 -3.45 4.25
C GLU A 289 -12.03 -2.80 5.00
N ALA A 290 -11.27 -1.90 4.34
CA ALA A 290 -10.04 -1.39 4.92
C ALA A 290 -10.26 -0.32 6.00
N PHE A 291 -11.32 0.50 5.92
CA PHE A 291 -11.63 1.49 6.95
C PHE A 291 -12.52 0.98 8.08
N GLN A 292 -13.19 -0.17 7.90
CA GLN A 292 -13.87 -0.87 8.98
C GLN A 292 -12.92 -1.76 9.82
N ILE A 293 -11.61 -1.60 9.61
CA ILE A 293 -10.63 -2.09 10.56
C ILE A 293 -11.13 -1.69 11.95
N ASN A 294 -11.20 -2.65 12.87
CA ASN A 294 -11.49 -2.41 14.28
C ASN A 294 -10.42 -1.48 14.86
N ALA A 295 -10.51 -0.18 14.53
CA ALA A 295 -9.69 0.84 15.13
C ALA A 295 -10.19 1.03 16.56
N ASP A 296 -9.31 0.91 17.54
CA ASP A 296 -9.62 1.18 18.94
C ASP A 296 -10.10 2.63 19.13
N PHE A 297 -9.71 3.53 18.21
CA PHE A 297 -10.15 4.91 18.16
C PHE A 297 -10.27 5.45 16.72
N PHE A 298 -11.41 6.03 16.41
CA PHE A 298 -11.69 6.71 15.14
C PHE A 298 -11.74 8.23 15.37
N GLY A 299 -10.75 8.96 14.88
CA GLY A 299 -10.76 10.43 14.82
C GLY A 299 -11.14 10.91 13.41
N ARG A 300 -12.30 11.58 13.26
CA ARG A 300 -12.71 12.20 11.99
C ARG A 300 -12.50 13.71 12.07
N PHE A 301 -11.65 14.23 11.21
CA PHE A 301 -11.55 15.68 11.00
C PHE A 301 -12.41 16.06 9.79
N LEU A 302 -13.47 16.81 10.06
CA LEU A 302 -14.27 17.47 9.04
C LEU A 302 -13.53 18.76 8.66
N GLY A 303 -13.01 18.82 7.46
CA GLY A 303 -12.44 20.02 6.84
C GLY A 303 -13.46 20.72 5.98
#